data_aaa5b5a18953b66ee870800636ff88be
#
_entry.id   aaa5b5a18953b66ee870800636ff88be
#
_cell.length_a   1.000
_cell.length_b   1.000
_cell.length_c   1.000
_cell.angle_alpha   90.00
_cell.angle_beta   90.00
_cell.angle_gamma   90.00
#
_symmetry.space_group_name_H-M   'P 1'
#
loop_
_entity.id
_entity.type
_entity.pdbx_description
1 polymer ?
#
loop_
_entity_poly.entity_id
_entity_poly.type
_entity_poly.pdbx_seq_one_letter_code
_entity_poly.pdbx_strand_id
1 'polypeptide(L)'
;MRLVSSVRIATVMDKLGFKEGEMIEHKMISNSIERAQKKVEENNFGIRKRLLEYDDVMNKQRTVVYTKRRHALMGERIGMDIVNMIWDRCCYAVELGDYEQAKMEILHTLAMEAPFTEEEFRSKKREDLEEILFQEAMANFKRKCERMAQIANPVIKQVYENHGHMYENIMIPITDGKRLYNISVNLKAAYESESKEIVKAFEKAILLHTIDDAWKENLRELEELKHSVQNASYEQKDPLLIFKLESVNLFDNMVSKINNNTISVLMRGQIPVQEPQQVRQAAPEQRTPRQQYKEEKVNLDDPDQQAAAGRDTREAKQEPVRAEKTVGRNDPCPCGSGLKYKNCHGKDQF
;
A
#
# COMPACT_ATOMS: atom_id res chain seq x y z
N MET A 1 -26.35 -28.88 -16.26
CA MET A 1 -27.59 -28.69 -17.03
C MET A 1 -28.24 -27.30 -16.93
N ARG A 2 -27.97 -26.46 -15.97
CA ARG A 2 -28.55 -25.09 -15.88
C ARG A 2 -28.10 -24.08 -16.96
N LEU A 3 -27.06 -24.37 -17.70
CA LEU A 3 -26.49 -23.47 -18.72
C LEU A 3 -27.08 -23.64 -20.14
N VAL A 4 -27.82 -24.67 -20.38
CA VAL A 4 -28.47 -24.94 -21.65
C VAL A 4 -29.95 -24.94 -21.40
N SER A 5 -30.65 -23.90 -21.85
CA SER A 5 -32.12 -23.70 -21.86
C SER A 5 -32.92 -24.96 -21.50
N SER A 6 -32.99 -25.27 -20.24
CA SER A 6 -33.35 -26.61 -19.69
C SER A 6 -34.73 -27.10 -20.15
N VAL A 7 -35.69 -26.19 -20.36
CA VAL A 7 -37.06 -26.54 -20.72
C VAL A 7 -37.16 -27.09 -22.16
N ARG A 8 -36.45 -26.47 -23.12
CA ARG A 8 -36.49 -26.93 -24.54
C ARG A 8 -35.78 -28.24 -24.73
N ILE A 9 -34.68 -28.46 -24.02
CA ILE A 9 -33.95 -29.74 -24.10
C ILE A 9 -34.72 -30.85 -23.41
N ALA A 10 -35.30 -30.60 -22.24
CA ALA A 10 -36.16 -31.55 -21.58
C ALA A 10 -37.32 -31.98 -22.48
N THR A 11 -38.02 -31.03 -23.13
CA THR A 11 -39.13 -31.34 -24.06
C THR A 11 -38.67 -32.12 -25.30
N VAL A 12 -37.44 -31.91 -25.77
CA VAL A 12 -36.86 -32.68 -26.90
C VAL A 12 -36.47 -34.08 -26.44
N MET A 13 -35.93 -34.22 -25.22
CA MET A 13 -35.59 -35.53 -24.64
C MET A 13 -36.80 -36.38 -24.39
N ASP A 14 -37.88 -35.78 -23.85
CA ASP A 14 -39.16 -36.46 -23.66
C ASP A 14 -39.77 -36.93 -24.99
N LYS A 15 -39.69 -36.15 -26.04
CA LYS A 15 -40.14 -36.50 -27.39
C LYS A 15 -39.30 -37.57 -28.05
N LEU A 16 -38.02 -37.71 -27.69
CA LEU A 16 -37.10 -38.72 -28.22
C LEU A 16 -37.14 -40.02 -27.37
N GLY A 17 -37.94 -40.07 -26.31
CA GLY A 17 -38.18 -41.26 -25.52
C GLY A 17 -37.02 -41.74 -24.65
N PHE A 18 -36.07 -40.84 -24.31
CA PHE A 18 -34.93 -41.19 -23.42
C PHE A 18 -35.40 -41.39 -21.98
N LYS A 19 -34.97 -42.47 -21.37
CA LYS A 19 -35.20 -42.72 -19.96
C LYS A 19 -34.11 -42.12 -19.08
N GLU A 20 -34.46 -41.85 -17.84
CA GLU A 20 -33.52 -41.34 -16.85
C GLU A 20 -32.39 -42.35 -16.64
N GLY A 21 -31.12 -41.91 -16.83
CA GLY A 21 -29.92 -42.73 -16.73
C GLY A 21 -29.38 -43.28 -18.05
N GLU A 22 -30.05 -43.06 -19.19
CA GLU A 22 -29.51 -43.48 -20.49
C GLU A 22 -28.47 -42.49 -21.02
N MET A 23 -27.42 -43.03 -21.67
CA MET A 23 -26.37 -42.21 -22.32
C MET A 23 -26.92 -41.63 -23.61
N ILE A 24 -26.85 -40.30 -23.70
CA ILE A 24 -27.43 -39.56 -24.84
C ILE A 24 -26.37 -39.43 -25.95
N GLU A 25 -26.44 -40.26 -26.96
CA GLU A 25 -25.53 -40.27 -28.12
C GLU A 25 -26.11 -39.57 -29.35
N HIS A 26 -26.97 -38.58 -29.20
CA HIS A 26 -27.55 -37.88 -30.34
C HIS A 26 -26.70 -36.70 -30.78
N LYS A 27 -26.23 -36.71 -32.05
CA LYS A 27 -25.35 -35.72 -32.67
C LYS A 27 -25.82 -34.23 -32.48
N MET A 28 -27.14 -34.02 -32.51
CA MET A 28 -27.73 -32.67 -32.36
C MET A 28 -27.59 -32.17 -30.91
N ILE A 29 -27.70 -33.05 -29.91
CA ILE A 29 -27.55 -32.72 -28.51
C ILE A 29 -26.07 -32.50 -28.20
N SER A 30 -25.16 -33.34 -28.67
CA SER A 30 -23.71 -33.15 -28.55
C SER A 30 -23.24 -31.85 -29.13
N ASN A 31 -23.68 -31.50 -30.34
CA ASN A 31 -23.37 -30.22 -30.97
C ASN A 31 -23.93 -29.01 -30.22
N SER A 32 -25.11 -29.15 -29.56
CA SER A 32 -25.70 -28.08 -28.73
C SER A 32 -24.89 -27.86 -27.45
N ILE A 33 -24.44 -28.98 -26.81
CA ILE A 33 -23.58 -28.93 -25.61
C ILE A 33 -22.22 -28.29 -25.99
N GLU A 34 -21.60 -28.71 -27.09
CA GLU A 34 -20.32 -28.15 -27.55
C GLU A 34 -20.43 -26.65 -27.81
N ARG A 35 -21.47 -26.20 -28.51
CA ARG A 35 -21.72 -24.76 -28.74
C ARG A 35 -21.91 -24.00 -27.42
N ALA A 36 -22.64 -24.57 -26.47
CA ALA A 36 -22.85 -23.95 -25.16
C ALA A 36 -21.52 -23.86 -24.38
N GLN A 37 -20.72 -24.93 -24.38
CA GLN A 37 -19.41 -24.93 -23.74
C GLN A 37 -18.47 -23.91 -24.37
N LYS A 38 -18.41 -23.86 -25.71
CA LYS A 38 -17.61 -22.89 -26.46
C LYS A 38 -18.00 -21.45 -26.13
N LYS A 39 -19.31 -21.16 -26.05
CA LYS A 39 -19.81 -19.83 -25.68
C LYS A 39 -19.44 -19.43 -24.25
N VAL A 40 -19.48 -20.37 -23.28
CA VAL A 40 -19.07 -20.15 -21.91
C VAL A 40 -17.55 -19.90 -21.84
N GLU A 41 -16.78 -20.69 -22.60
CA GLU A 41 -15.32 -20.52 -22.70
C GLU A 41 -14.93 -19.18 -23.28
N GLU A 42 -15.57 -18.75 -24.38
CA GLU A 42 -15.36 -17.43 -24.99
C GLU A 42 -15.67 -16.29 -24.02
N ASN A 43 -16.76 -16.42 -23.27
CA ASN A 43 -17.11 -15.41 -22.24
C ASN A 43 -16.08 -15.37 -21.10
N ASN A 44 -15.70 -16.52 -20.57
CA ASN A 44 -14.68 -16.63 -19.53
C ASN A 44 -13.30 -16.17 -20.00
N PHE A 45 -12.95 -16.44 -21.25
CA PHE A 45 -11.75 -15.95 -21.89
C PHE A 45 -11.75 -14.41 -21.93
N GLY A 46 -12.86 -13.81 -22.36
CA GLY A 46 -13.03 -12.35 -22.40
C GLY A 46 -12.84 -11.70 -21.03
N ILE A 47 -13.42 -12.31 -19.98
CA ILE A 47 -13.26 -11.84 -18.59
C ILE A 47 -11.80 -11.93 -18.17
N ARG A 48 -11.14 -13.08 -18.35
CA ARG A 48 -9.73 -13.27 -18.01
C ARG A 48 -8.81 -12.32 -18.75
N LYS A 49 -9.05 -12.10 -20.04
CA LYS A 49 -8.27 -11.17 -20.87
C LYS A 49 -8.35 -9.74 -20.30
N ARG A 50 -9.55 -9.28 -19.95
CA ARG A 50 -9.72 -7.95 -19.35
C ARG A 50 -8.97 -7.82 -18.02
N LEU A 51 -9.03 -8.84 -17.15
CA LEU A 51 -8.30 -8.84 -15.88
C LEU A 51 -6.79 -8.71 -16.12
N LEU A 52 -6.22 -9.43 -17.08
CA LEU A 52 -4.81 -9.31 -17.44
C LEU A 52 -4.45 -7.92 -17.97
N GLU A 53 -5.33 -7.28 -18.72
CA GLU A 53 -5.10 -5.92 -19.24
C GLU A 53 -5.05 -4.87 -18.11
N TYR A 54 -5.85 -5.01 -17.05
CA TYR A 54 -5.76 -4.19 -15.83
C TYR A 54 -4.47 -4.50 -15.03
N ASP A 55 -4.16 -5.79 -14.85
CA ASP A 55 -2.97 -6.22 -14.13
C ASP A 55 -1.67 -5.78 -14.82
N ASP A 56 -1.63 -5.69 -16.13
CA ASP A 56 -0.47 -5.23 -16.90
C ASP A 56 -0.08 -3.79 -16.54
N VAL A 57 -1.06 -2.91 -16.35
CA VAL A 57 -0.82 -1.53 -15.90
C VAL A 57 -0.21 -1.52 -14.49
N MET A 58 -0.82 -2.24 -13.56
CA MET A 58 -0.33 -2.33 -12.19
C MET A 58 1.07 -2.96 -12.12
N ASN A 59 1.35 -3.95 -12.97
CA ASN A 59 2.64 -4.62 -13.02
C ASN A 59 3.76 -3.72 -13.54
N LYS A 60 3.47 -2.86 -14.51
CA LYS A 60 4.42 -1.84 -14.98
C LYS A 60 4.79 -0.86 -13.87
N GLN A 61 3.81 -0.33 -13.16
CA GLN A 61 4.04 0.55 -12.01
C GLN A 61 4.82 -0.15 -10.90
N ARG A 62 4.44 -1.39 -10.56
CA ARG A 62 5.15 -2.23 -9.57
C ARG A 62 6.63 -2.39 -9.91
N THR A 63 6.93 -2.66 -11.18
CA THR A 63 8.32 -2.83 -11.63
C THR A 63 9.14 -1.57 -11.40
N VAL A 64 8.61 -0.39 -11.70
CA VAL A 64 9.29 0.90 -11.47
C VAL A 64 9.52 1.13 -9.97
N VAL A 65 8.49 0.97 -9.15
CA VAL A 65 8.57 1.19 -7.70
C VAL A 65 9.56 0.21 -7.05
N TYR A 66 9.49 -1.07 -7.40
CA TYR A 66 10.39 -2.08 -6.84
C TYR A 66 11.84 -1.90 -7.29
N THR A 67 12.08 -1.39 -8.49
CA THR A 67 13.42 -1.04 -8.94
C THR A 67 13.99 0.13 -8.12
N LYS A 68 13.22 1.21 -7.92
CA LYS A 68 13.62 2.32 -7.04
C LYS A 68 13.86 1.84 -5.60
N ARG A 69 12.95 1.04 -5.08
CA ARG A 69 13.07 0.47 -3.72
C ARG A 69 14.33 -0.39 -3.57
N ARG A 70 14.63 -1.21 -4.58
CA ARG A 70 15.84 -2.04 -4.59
C ARG A 70 17.11 -1.19 -4.58
N HIS A 71 17.17 -0.14 -5.40
CA HIS A 71 18.33 0.78 -5.40
C HIS A 71 18.51 1.43 -4.03
N ALA A 72 17.43 1.92 -3.43
CA ALA A 72 17.47 2.47 -2.07
C ALA A 72 17.92 1.42 -1.04
N LEU A 73 17.44 0.17 -1.13
CA LEU A 73 17.79 -0.90 -0.21
C LEU A 73 19.27 -1.28 -0.31
N MET A 74 19.82 -1.33 -1.53
CA MET A 74 21.25 -1.62 -1.76
C MET A 74 22.16 -0.42 -1.46
N GLY A 75 21.61 0.75 -1.22
CA GLY A 75 22.39 1.98 -0.98
C GLY A 75 22.94 2.61 -2.26
N GLU A 76 22.46 2.14 -3.42
CA GLU A 76 22.89 2.64 -4.73
C GLU A 76 22.17 3.94 -5.06
N ARG A 77 22.92 4.96 -5.49
CA ARG A 77 22.41 6.24 -6.03
C ARG A 77 21.50 7.06 -5.11
N ILE A 78 21.37 6.74 -3.82
CA ILE A 78 20.48 7.46 -2.89
C ILE A 78 20.74 8.97 -2.93
N GLY A 79 22.02 9.38 -2.84
CA GLY A 79 22.36 10.80 -2.90
C GLY A 79 21.92 11.48 -4.19
N MET A 80 22.04 10.80 -5.34
CA MET A 80 21.55 11.34 -6.63
C MET A 80 20.01 11.43 -6.66
N ASP A 81 19.34 10.43 -6.15
CA ASP A 81 17.87 10.45 -6.06
C ASP A 81 17.38 11.61 -5.19
N ILE A 82 18.04 11.86 -4.06
CA ILE A 82 17.70 12.99 -3.16
C ILE A 82 17.97 14.33 -3.85
N VAL A 83 19.08 14.47 -4.57
CA VAL A 83 19.39 15.69 -5.34
C VAL A 83 18.30 15.96 -6.38
N ASN A 84 17.88 14.93 -7.13
CA ASN A 84 16.80 15.06 -8.11
C ASN A 84 15.46 15.41 -7.43
N MET A 85 15.16 14.81 -6.28
CA MET A 85 13.93 15.15 -5.53
C MET A 85 13.95 16.59 -5.02
N ILE A 86 15.11 17.10 -4.57
CA ILE A 86 15.25 18.52 -4.18
C ILE A 86 15.00 19.42 -5.39
N TRP A 87 15.60 19.08 -6.54
CA TRP A 87 15.39 19.82 -7.78
C TRP A 87 13.89 19.86 -8.16
N ASP A 88 13.23 18.71 -8.19
CA ASP A 88 11.80 18.63 -8.49
C ASP A 88 10.94 19.49 -7.57
N ARG A 89 11.30 19.58 -6.28
CA ARG A 89 10.57 20.45 -5.33
C ARG A 89 10.85 21.92 -5.54
N CYS A 90 12.05 22.29 -5.93
CA CYS A 90 12.39 23.66 -6.29
C CYS A 90 11.62 24.09 -7.55
N CYS A 91 11.60 23.27 -8.59
CA CYS A 91 10.82 23.52 -9.79
C CYS A 91 9.33 23.67 -9.49
N TYR A 92 8.77 22.77 -8.69
CA TYR A 92 7.37 22.82 -8.29
C TYR A 92 7.02 24.10 -7.53
N ALA A 93 7.86 24.51 -6.57
CA ALA A 93 7.63 25.75 -5.80
C ALA A 93 7.60 27.00 -6.67
N VAL A 94 8.50 27.08 -7.66
CA VAL A 94 8.53 28.21 -8.62
C VAL A 94 7.35 28.14 -9.61
N GLU A 95 6.91 26.92 -9.99
CA GLU A 95 5.80 26.71 -10.93
C GLU A 95 4.45 27.18 -10.40
N LEU A 96 4.27 27.29 -9.08
CA LEU A 96 3.03 27.80 -8.47
C LEU A 96 2.67 29.21 -8.95
N GLY A 97 3.67 30.01 -9.38
CA GLY A 97 3.47 31.32 -10.02
C GLY A 97 3.03 32.44 -9.08
N ASP A 98 2.69 32.12 -7.83
CA ASP A 98 2.35 33.06 -6.78
C ASP A 98 3.43 33.05 -5.69
N TYR A 99 3.95 34.24 -5.34
CA TYR A 99 5.07 34.38 -4.40
C TYR A 99 4.74 33.85 -2.99
N GLU A 100 3.57 34.15 -2.47
CA GLU A 100 3.19 33.71 -1.12
C GLU A 100 2.97 32.20 -1.07
N GLN A 101 2.40 31.60 -2.11
CA GLN A 101 2.27 30.16 -2.22
C GLN A 101 3.63 29.48 -2.35
N ALA A 102 4.51 30.01 -3.20
CA ALA A 102 5.87 29.51 -3.35
C ALA A 102 6.66 29.59 -2.04
N LYS A 103 6.59 30.70 -1.33
CA LYS A 103 7.23 30.91 -0.02
C LYS A 103 6.73 29.90 1.03
N MET A 104 5.42 29.67 1.09
CA MET A 104 4.82 28.68 2.00
C MET A 104 5.26 27.25 1.65
N GLU A 105 5.32 26.93 0.37
CA GLU A 105 5.79 25.62 -0.09
C GLU A 105 7.28 25.40 0.23
N ILE A 106 8.13 26.40 -0.01
CA ILE A 106 9.56 26.38 0.33
C ILE A 106 9.74 26.16 1.84
N LEU A 107 9.03 26.93 2.67
CA LEU A 107 9.09 26.78 4.12
C LEU A 107 8.62 25.41 4.57
N HIS A 108 7.55 24.91 3.96
CA HIS A 108 6.95 23.61 4.33
C HIS A 108 7.78 22.42 3.88
N THR A 109 8.34 22.45 2.67
CA THR A 109 9.05 21.31 2.09
C THR A 109 10.55 21.37 2.32
N LEU A 110 11.18 22.53 2.06
CA LEU A 110 12.63 22.70 2.16
C LEU A 110 13.09 23.21 3.54
N ALA A 111 12.15 23.55 4.43
CA ALA A 111 12.40 24.06 5.79
C ALA A 111 13.41 25.23 5.81
N MET A 112 13.27 26.15 4.87
CA MET A 112 14.08 27.37 4.72
C MET A 112 13.22 28.54 4.28
N GLU A 113 13.73 29.75 4.44
CA GLU A 113 13.11 30.95 3.88
C GLU A 113 13.40 31.04 2.38
N ALA A 114 12.50 31.69 1.62
CA ALA A 114 12.71 31.91 0.20
C ALA A 114 13.95 32.79 -0.03
N PRO A 115 14.89 32.34 -0.91
CA PRO A 115 16.15 33.10 -1.13
C PRO A 115 16.00 34.30 -2.04
N PHE A 116 14.80 34.68 -2.42
CA PHE A 116 14.46 35.80 -3.31
C PHE A 116 13.26 36.59 -2.77
N THR A 117 13.22 37.85 -3.13
CA THR A 117 12.11 38.77 -2.80
C THR A 117 10.95 38.62 -3.78
N GLU A 118 9.77 39.19 -3.44
CA GLU A 118 8.62 39.22 -4.34
C GLU A 118 8.91 39.92 -5.66
N GLU A 119 9.68 41.00 -5.63
CA GLU A 119 10.08 41.76 -6.82
C GLU A 119 10.99 40.94 -7.73
N GLU A 120 11.93 40.18 -7.15
CA GLU A 120 12.81 39.29 -7.88
C GLU A 120 12.03 38.10 -8.46
N PHE A 121 11.07 37.56 -7.73
CA PHE A 121 10.23 36.46 -8.18
C PHE A 121 9.40 36.86 -9.41
N ARG A 122 8.94 38.08 -9.49
CA ARG A 122 8.17 38.61 -10.64
C ARG A 122 9.04 39.03 -11.82
N SER A 123 10.29 39.44 -11.57
CA SER A 123 11.18 40.02 -12.61
C SER A 123 12.14 39.02 -13.24
N LYS A 124 12.61 38.02 -12.50
CA LYS A 124 13.56 37.04 -12.98
C LYS A 124 12.86 35.93 -13.79
N LYS A 125 13.63 35.28 -14.66
CA LYS A 125 13.16 34.12 -15.38
C LYS A 125 12.97 32.94 -14.43
N ARG A 126 12.03 32.06 -14.76
CA ARG A 126 11.74 30.86 -14.00
C ARG A 126 12.99 29.98 -13.77
N GLU A 127 13.76 29.76 -14.82
CA GLU A 127 14.99 28.94 -14.79
C GLU A 127 16.02 29.50 -13.80
N ASP A 128 16.18 30.83 -13.75
CA ASP A 128 17.11 31.50 -12.82
C ASP A 128 16.64 31.36 -11.36
N LEU A 129 15.33 31.44 -11.13
CA LEU A 129 14.76 31.26 -9.78
C LEU A 129 14.89 29.82 -9.30
N GLU A 130 14.65 28.85 -10.17
CA GLU A 130 14.82 27.43 -9.89
C GLU A 130 16.27 27.10 -9.49
N GLU A 131 17.24 27.64 -10.23
CA GLU A 131 18.65 27.44 -9.95
C GLU A 131 19.08 28.10 -8.62
N ILE A 132 18.69 29.35 -8.36
CA ILE A 132 18.97 30.04 -7.09
C ILE A 132 18.39 29.26 -5.91
N LEU A 133 17.12 28.82 -6.03
CA LEU A 133 16.46 28.07 -4.97
C LEU A 133 17.15 26.72 -4.75
N PHE A 134 17.52 26.02 -5.81
CA PHE A 134 18.19 24.74 -5.73
C PHE A 134 19.56 24.82 -5.06
N GLN A 135 20.38 25.81 -5.42
CA GLN A 135 21.70 26.01 -4.82
C GLN A 135 21.59 26.26 -3.32
N GLU A 136 20.65 27.13 -2.90
CA GLU A 136 20.47 27.42 -1.47
C GLU A 136 19.85 26.22 -0.72
N ALA A 137 18.92 25.48 -1.35
CA ALA A 137 18.37 24.26 -0.77
C ALA A 137 19.45 23.19 -0.56
N MET A 138 20.34 23.00 -1.53
CA MET A 138 21.46 22.07 -1.42
C MET A 138 22.46 22.50 -0.34
N ALA A 139 22.77 23.79 -0.26
CA ALA A 139 23.63 24.32 0.80
C ALA A 139 23.00 24.12 2.19
N ASN A 140 21.70 24.37 2.33
CA ASN A 140 20.96 24.13 3.56
C ASN A 140 20.96 22.64 3.94
N PHE A 141 20.70 21.75 2.99
CA PHE A 141 20.73 20.30 3.20
C PHE A 141 22.11 19.83 3.69
N LYS A 142 23.18 20.28 3.01
CA LYS A 142 24.56 19.94 3.40
C LYS A 142 24.89 20.42 4.82
N ARG A 143 24.56 21.68 5.16
CA ARG A 143 24.74 22.23 6.51
C ARG A 143 24.04 21.39 7.58
N LYS A 144 22.81 20.91 7.30
CA LYS A 144 22.04 20.05 8.21
C LYS A 144 22.66 18.68 8.38
N CYS A 145 23.11 18.05 7.30
CA CYS A 145 23.82 16.77 7.35
C CYS A 145 25.10 16.86 8.17
N GLU A 146 25.90 17.91 7.97
CA GLU A 146 27.13 18.15 8.73
C GLU A 146 26.83 18.37 10.22
N ARG A 147 25.81 19.18 10.54
CA ARG A 147 25.37 19.42 11.91
C ARG A 147 24.90 18.14 12.61
N MET A 148 24.14 17.30 11.91
CA MET A 148 23.70 16.01 12.43
C MET A 148 24.88 15.09 12.75
N ALA A 149 25.86 15.00 11.86
CA ALA A 149 27.07 14.24 12.07
C ALA A 149 27.92 14.79 13.24
N GLN A 150 28.04 16.12 13.36
CA GLN A 150 28.76 16.77 14.48
C GLN A 150 28.09 16.50 15.84
N ILE A 151 26.78 16.52 15.92
CA ILE A 151 26.05 16.20 17.17
C ILE A 151 26.23 14.74 17.54
N ALA A 152 26.19 13.81 16.59
CA ALA A 152 26.31 12.38 16.85
C ALA A 152 27.73 11.94 17.16
N ASN A 153 28.75 12.56 16.59
CA ASN A 153 30.14 12.11 16.64
C ASN A 153 30.70 11.90 18.06
N PRO A 154 30.55 12.83 19.02
CA PRO A 154 31.08 12.62 20.37
C PRO A 154 30.42 11.43 21.08
N VAL A 155 29.11 11.21 20.86
CA VAL A 155 28.36 10.09 21.46
C VAL A 155 28.83 8.77 20.82
N ILE A 156 28.98 8.73 19.50
CA ILE A 156 29.48 7.55 18.77
C ILE A 156 30.87 7.17 19.20
N LYS A 157 31.79 8.13 19.34
CA LYS A 157 33.16 7.89 19.83
C LYS A 157 33.16 7.31 21.24
N GLN A 158 32.42 7.91 22.14
CA GLN A 158 32.30 7.42 23.51
C GLN A 158 31.72 6.00 23.59
N VAL A 159 30.69 5.69 22.81
CA VAL A 159 30.07 4.36 22.79
C VAL A 159 31.02 3.33 22.17
N TYR A 160 31.71 3.68 21.09
CA TYR A 160 32.66 2.77 20.43
C TYR A 160 33.87 2.45 21.32
N GLU A 161 34.47 3.45 21.96
CA GLU A 161 35.63 3.28 22.83
C GLU A 161 35.32 2.49 24.11
N ASN A 162 34.13 2.72 24.70
CA ASN A 162 33.76 2.04 25.94
C ASN A 162 33.08 0.68 25.72
N HIS A 163 32.28 0.51 24.67
CA HIS A 163 31.40 -0.63 24.47
C HIS A 163 31.42 -1.20 23.04
N GLY A 164 32.41 -0.83 22.20
CA GLY A 164 32.48 -1.23 20.80
C GLY A 164 32.56 -2.75 20.57
N HIS A 165 33.03 -3.50 21.58
CA HIS A 165 33.07 -4.97 21.54
C HIS A 165 31.72 -5.63 21.87
N MET A 166 30.78 -4.88 22.47
CA MET A 166 29.47 -5.40 22.89
C MET A 166 28.36 -5.12 21.87
N TYR A 167 28.48 -4.02 21.10
CA TYR A 167 27.44 -3.56 20.20
C TYR A 167 27.93 -3.52 18.75
N GLU A 168 27.29 -4.27 17.88
CA GLU A 168 27.53 -4.22 16.44
C GLU A 168 26.71 -3.11 15.78
N ASN A 169 25.43 -3.00 16.15
CA ASN A 169 24.51 -2.01 15.62
C ASN A 169 23.90 -1.20 16.78
N ILE A 170 23.72 0.09 16.54
CA ILE A 170 23.10 1.02 17.48
C ILE A 170 21.86 1.63 16.86
N MET A 171 20.91 2.04 17.70
CA MET A 171 19.71 2.76 17.27
C MET A 171 19.84 4.24 17.64
N ILE A 172 19.71 5.10 16.64
CA ILE A 172 19.80 6.55 16.79
C ILE A 172 18.42 7.13 16.54
N PRO A 173 17.81 7.81 17.54
CA PRO A 173 16.54 8.50 17.36
C PRO A 173 16.77 9.78 16.57
N ILE A 174 15.99 9.98 15.49
CA ILE A 174 15.96 11.20 14.68
C ILE A 174 14.51 11.66 14.60
N THR A 175 14.25 12.95 14.80
CA THR A 175 12.90 13.51 14.74
C THR A 175 12.79 14.59 13.68
N ASP A 176 11.63 14.69 13.04
CA ASP A 176 11.24 15.79 12.13
C ASP A 176 10.38 16.84 12.85
N GLY A 177 10.25 16.74 14.18
CA GLY A 177 9.37 17.56 15.00
C GLY A 177 7.94 17.02 15.15
N LYS A 178 7.53 16.04 14.30
CA LYS A 178 6.22 15.39 14.35
C LYS A 178 6.33 13.90 14.72
N ARG A 179 7.32 13.22 14.17
CA ARG A 179 7.54 11.78 14.32
C ARG A 179 8.96 11.51 14.80
N LEU A 180 9.13 10.37 15.46
CA LEU A 180 10.44 9.86 15.89
C LEU A 180 10.78 8.64 15.03
N TYR A 181 11.93 8.69 14.37
CA TYR A 181 12.47 7.61 13.55
C TYR A 181 13.67 6.99 14.27
N ASN A 182 13.61 5.70 14.53
CA ASN A 182 14.72 4.96 15.12
C ASN A 182 15.55 4.34 13.99
N ILE A 183 16.73 4.89 13.75
CA ILE A 183 17.61 4.49 12.66
C ILE A 183 18.67 3.54 13.19
N SER A 184 18.73 2.33 12.63
CA SER A 184 19.77 1.35 12.94
C SER A 184 21.01 1.61 12.09
N VAL A 185 22.15 1.75 12.75
CA VAL A 185 23.44 2.03 12.10
C VAL A 185 24.49 1.10 12.65
N ASN A 186 25.41 0.61 11.80
CA ASN A 186 26.55 -0.14 12.26
C ASN A 186 27.54 0.77 13.00
N LEU A 187 27.87 0.42 14.24
CA LEU A 187 28.66 1.26 15.13
C LEU A 187 30.08 1.52 14.60
N LYS A 188 30.71 0.48 14.06
CA LYS A 188 32.06 0.59 13.49
C LYS A 188 32.09 1.50 12.27
N ALA A 189 31.15 1.33 11.35
CA ALA A 189 31.02 2.17 10.16
C ALA A 189 30.72 3.64 10.53
N ALA A 190 29.88 3.87 11.57
CA ALA A 190 29.60 5.20 12.07
C ALA A 190 30.84 5.87 12.69
N TYR A 191 31.67 5.11 13.40
CA TYR A 191 32.91 5.60 13.98
C TYR A 191 33.95 5.94 12.90
N GLU A 192 34.18 5.05 11.94
CA GLU A 192 35.15 5.22 10.85
C GLU A 192 34.76 6.38 9.89
N SER A 193 33.48 6.60 9.68
CA SER A 193 32.97 7.66 8.80
C SER A 193 32.77 9.02 9.49
N GLU A 194 33.21 9.17 10.74
CA GLU A 194 32.94 10.38 11.55
C GLU A 194 31.45 10.72 11.60
N SER A 195 30.61 9.68 11.79
CA SER A 195 29.16 9.76 11.88
C SER A 195 28.42 10.13 10.56
N LYS A 196 29.11 10.22 9.43
CA LYS A 196 28.46 10.48 8.12
C LYS A 196 27.57 9.30 7.68
N GLU A 197 27.88 8.10 8.14
CA GLU A 197 27.04 6.91 7.87
C GLU A 197 25.64 7.02 8.46
N ILE A 198 25.47 7.78 9.55
CA ILE A 198 24.17 8.05 10.17
C ILE A 198 23.25 8.78 9.20
N VAL A 199 23.79 9.79 8.49
CA VAL A 199 23.03 10.56 7.51
C VAL A 199 22.57 9.67 6.36
N LYS A 200 23.47 8.85 5.82
CA LYS A 200 23.12 7.89 4.74
C LYS A 200 22.07 6.87 5.20
N ALA A 201 22.21 6.36 6.43
CA ALA A 201 21.23 5.43 6.98
C ALA A 201 19.87 6.11 7.19
N PHE A 202 19.84 7.37 7.60
CA PHE A 202 18.64 8.18 7.72
C PHE A 202 17.98 8.40 6.34
N GLU A 203 18.74 8.87 5.35
CA GLU A 203 18.28 9.03 3.97
C GLU A 203 17.64 7.75 3.43
N LYS A 204 18.33 6.63 3.60
CA LYS A 204 17.86 5.30 3.19
C LYS A 204 16.58 4.91 3.89
N ALA A 205 16.51 5.05 5.20
CA ALA A 205 15.36 4.65 5.99
C ALA A 205 14.11 5.48 5.64
N ILE A 206 14.25 6.79 5.50
CA ILE A 206 13.14 7.67 5.13
C ILE A 206 12.66 7.39 3.72
N LEU A 207 13.57 7.24 2.76
CA LEU A 207 13.22 6.94 1.37
C LEU A 207 12.44 5.60 1.27
N LEU A 208 12.90 4.56 1.94
CA LEU A 208 12.20 3.27 1.97
C LEU A 208 10.82 3.38 2.62
N HIS A 209 10.72 4.08 3.75
CA HIS A 209 9.46 4.26 4.45
C HIS A 209 8.42 5.02 3.60
N THR A 210 8.84 6.12 2.97
CA THR A 210 7.95 6.93 2.14
C THR A 210 7.50 6.21 0.87
N ILE A 211 8.40 5.43 0.23
CA ILE A 211 8.05 4.58 -0.92
C ILE A 211 7.02 3.54 -0.51
N ASP A 212 7.25 2.83 0.60
CA ASP A 212 6.39 1.73 1.03
C ASP A 212 4.98 2.24 1.41
N ASP A 213 4.89 3.36 2.12
CA ASP A 213 3.60 3.94 2.51
C ASP A 213 2.83 4.51 1.31
N ALA A 214 3.51 5.26 0.42
CA ALA A 214 2.87 5.80 -0.77
C ALA A 214 2.42 4.70 -1.74
N TRP A 215 3.21 3.62 -1.87
CA TRP A 215 2.85 2.49 -2.72
C TRP A 215 1.62 1.73 -2.20
N LYS A 216 1.51 1.51 -0.89
CA LYS A 216 0.30 0.90 -0.29
C LYS A 216 -0.95 1.73 -0.57
N GLU A 217 -0.83 3.07 -0.44
CA GLU A 217 -1.93 3.98 -0.74
C GLU A 217 -2.32 3.94 -2.22
N ASN A 218 -1.33 4.03 -3.12
CA ASN A 218 -1.57 3.95 -4.56
C ASN A 218 -2.25 2.64 -4.99
N LEU A 219 -1.88 1.51 -4.36
CA LEU A 219 -2.55 0.24 -4.64
C LEU A 219 -4.04 0.28 -4.26
N ARG A 220 -4.39 0.95 -3.17
CA ARG A 220 -5.79 1.13 -2.74
C ARG A 220 -6.53 2.06 -3.72
N GLU A 221 -5.92 3.19 -4.07
CA GLU A 221 -6.49 4.13 -5.04
C GLU A 221 -6.71 3.48 -6.42
N LEU A 222 -5.78 2.62 -6.88
CA LEU A 222 -5.94 1.86 -8.12
C LEU A 222 -7.07 0.83 -8.05
N GLU A 223 -7.28 0.18 -6.90
CA GLU A 223 -8.40 -0.75 -6.73
C GLU A 223 -9.74 0.02 -6.73
N GLU A 224 -9.82 1.15 -6.06
CA GLU A 224 -10.99 2.04 -6.08
C GLU A 224 -11.28 2.56 -7.50
N LEU A 225 -10.22 2.99 -8.23
CA LEU A 225 -10.33 3.40 -9.62
C LEU A 225 -10.86 2.27 -10.49
N LYS A 226 -10.35 1.05 -10.34
CA LYS A 226 -10.79 -0.14 -11.08
C LYS A 226 -12.28 -0.42 -10.90
N HIS A 227 -12.80 -0.19 -9.71
CA HIS A 227 -14.24 -0.32 -9.43
C HIS A 227 -15.04 0.84 -10.04
N SER A 228 -14.57 2.08 -9.92
CA SER A 228 -15.29 3.27 -10.39
C SER A 228 -15.44 3.31 -11.92
N VAL A 229 -14.37 2.93 -12.65
CA VAL A 229 -14.38 2.98 -14.13
C VAL A 229 -15.33 1.97 -14.78
N GLN A 230 -15.81 0.96 -14.04
CA GLN A 230 -16.80 0.03 -14.57
C GLN A 230 -18.11 0.74 -14.97
N ASN A 231 -18.44 1.82 -14.27
CA ASN A 231 -19.61 2.64 -14.55
C ASN A 231 -19.50 3.45 -15.87
N ALA A 232 -18.27 3.65 -16.37
CA ALA A 232 -18.05 4.37 -17.62
C ALA A 232 -18.67 3.68 -18.85
N SER A 233 -18.97 2.39 -18.74
CA SER A 233 -19.72 1.65 -19.78
C SER A 233 -21.10 2.23 -20.03
N TYR A 234 -21.74 2.86 -19.06
CA TYR A 234 -23.04 3.55 -19.24
C TYR A 234 -22.92 4.79 -20.11
N GLU A 235 -21.74 5.42 -20.13
CA GLU A 235 -21.41 6.58 -20.97
C GLU A 235 -20.84 6.20 -22.33
N GLN A 236 -20.86 4.92 -22.70
CA GLN A 236 -20.27 4.38 -23.93
C GLN A 236 -18.75 4.62 -24.04
N LYS A 237 -18.07 4.84 -22.93
CA LYS A 237 -16.61 4.96 -22.86
C LYS A 237 -15.98 3.61 -22.54
N ASP A 238 -14.76 3.38 -23.05
CA ASP A 238 -14.00 2.18 -22.70
C ASP A 238 -13.42 2.28 -21.29
N PRO A 239 -13.89 1.45 -20.33
CA PRO A 239 -13.40 1.48 -18.96
C PRO A 239 -11.89 1.24 -18.84
N LEU A 240 -11.30 0.41 -19.71
CA LEU A 240 -9.88 0.12 -19.70
C LEU A 240 -9.05 1.32 -20.12
N LEU A 241 -9.51 2.08 -21.13
CA LEU A 241 -8.82 3.29 -21.57
C LEU A 241 -8.80 4.34 -20.46
N ILE A 242 -9.94 4.56 -19.80
CA ILE A 242 -10.04 5.51 -18.69
C ILE A 242 -9.12 5.05 -17.55
N PHE A 243 -9.16 3.77 -17.19
CA PHE A 243 -8.27 3.23 -16.16
C PHE A 243 -6.79 3.48 -16.48
N LYS A 244 -6.37 3.25 -17.73
CA LYS A 244 -4.97 3.51 -18.14
C LYS A 244 -4.59 4.98 -18.01
N LEU A 245 -5.45 5.90 -18.39
CA LEU A 245 -5.18 7.35 -18.29
C LEU A 245 -5.13 7.81 -16.82
N GLU A 246 -6.15 7.47 -16.04
CA GLU A 246 -6.22 7.88 -14.63
C GLU A 246 -5.16 7.20 -13.77
N SER A 247 -4.76 5.96 -14.09
CA SER A 247 -3.69 5.28 -13.37
C SER A 247 -2.32 5.95 -13.55
N VAL A 248 -2.07 6.65 -14.66
CA VAL A 248 -0.87 7.46 -14.85
C VAL A 248 -0.92 8.67 -13.92
N ASN A 249 -2.04 9.38 -13.87
CA ASN A 249 -2.23 10.54 -12.99
C ASN A 249 -2.03 10.15 -11.50
N LEU A 250 -2.60 9.02 -11.07
CA LEU A 250 -2.42 8.50 -9.71
C LEU A 250 -0.94 8.18 -9.42
N PHE A 251 -0.25 7.57 -10.40
CA PHE A 251 1.16 7.24 -10.24
C PHE A 251 2.05 8.49 -10.13
N ASP A 252 1.81 9.51 -10.96
CA ASP A 252 2.54 10.78 -10.92
C ASP A 252 2.30 11.53 -9.60
N ASN A 253 1.06 11.53 -9.12
CA ASN A 253 0.71 12.06 -7.80
C ASN A 253 1.42 11.31 -6.68
N MET A 254 1.49 9.97 -6.75
CA MET A 254 2.24 9.16 -5.80
C MET A 254 3.73 9.50 -5.80
N VAL A 255 4.36 9.63 -6.97
CA VAL A 255 5.79 10.00 -7.09
C VAL A 255 6.02 11.39 -6.49
N SER A 256 5.16 12.36 -6.81
CA SER A 256 5.23 13.70 -6.23
C SER A 256 5.09 13.68 -4.70
N LYS A 257 4.19 12.87 -4.16
CA LYS A 257 3.99 12.66 -2.72
C LYS A 257 5.22 12.02 -2.05
N ILE A 258 5.86 11.04 -2.70
CA ILE A 258 7.12 10.45 -2.23
C ILE A 258 8.20 11.53 -2.15
N ASN A 259 8.40 12.31 -3.22
CA ASN A 259 9.42 13.35 -3.28
C ASN A 259 9.19 14.40 -2.19
N ASN A 260 7.96 14.89 -2.06
CA ASN A 260 7.58 15.89 -1.06
C ASN A 260 7.82 15.38 0.38
N ASN A 261 7.28 14.21 0.71
CA ASN A 261 7.39 13.64 2.06
C ASN A 261 8.85 13.32 2.42
N THR A 262 9.60 12.73 1.48
CA THR A 262 11.02 12.41 1.69
C THR A 262 11.81 13.69 1.99
N ILE A 263 11.73 14.70 1.14
CA ILE A 263 12.49 15.94 1.31
C ILE A 263 12.04 16.71 2.55
N SER A 264 10.73 16.80 2.80
CA SER A 264 10.21 17.46 4.00
C SER A 264 10.73 16.84 5.30
N VAL A 265 10.83 15.50 5.38
CA VAL A 265 11.38 14.82 6.56
C VAL A 265 12.90 14.99 6.63
N LEU A 266 13.62 14.83 5.53
CA LEU A 266 15.08 14.99 5.51
C LEU A 266 15.51 16.41 5.87
N MET A 267 14.80 17.43 5.35
CA MET A 267 15.09 18.84 5.62
C MET A 267 14.77 19.25 7.07
N ARG A 268 13.87 18.57 7.77
CA ARG A 268 13.51 18.82 9.17
C ARG A 268 14.23 17.91 10.16
N GLY A 269 14.79 16.79 9.66
CA GLY A 269 15.43 15.78 10.49
C GLY A 269 16.50 16.37 11.41
N GLN A 270 16.41 16.05 12.70
CA GLN A 270 17.37 16.45 13.72
C GLN A 270 17.48 15.37 14.80
N ILE A 271 18.67 15.23 15.37
CA ILE A 271 18.88 14.37 16.53
C ILE A 271 18.39 15.13 17.76
N PRO A 272 17.42 14.61 18.54
CA PRO A 272 16.96 15.26 19.75
C PRO A 272 18.13 15.32 20.75
N VAL A 273 18.49 16.51 21.16
CA VAL A 273 19.48 16.72 22.24
C VAL A 273 18.77 16.46 23.55
N GLN A 274 18.70 15.21 23.97
CA GLN A 274 18.26 14.82 25.31
C GLN A 274 19.50 14.32 26.08
N GLU A 275 19.47 14.48 27.40
CA GLU A 275 20.47 13.89 28.28
C GLU A 275 20.64 12.39 27.98
N PRO A 276 21.85 11.81 28.13
CA PRO A 276 22.17 10.51 27.62
C PRO A 276 21.24 9.44 28.15
N GLN A 277 20.18 9.15 27.39
CA GLN A 277 19.36 7.98 27.61
C GLN A 277 20.15 6.76 27.14
N GLN A 278 20.07 5.69 27.91
CA GLN A 278 20.77 4.44 27.68
C GLN A 278 20.69 4.01 26.21
N VAL A 279 21.86 3.81 25.59
CA VAL A 279 21.96 3.26 24.24
C VAL A 279 21.24 1.92 24.18
N ARG A 280 20.19 1.84 23.39
CA ARG A 280 19.46 0.59 23.17
C ARG A 280 20.12 -0.15 22.01
N GLN A 281 20.53 -1.37 22.27
CA GLN A 281 20.96 -2.28 21.22
C GLN A 281 19.79 -2.55 20.28
N ALA A 282 20.01 -2.44 18.98
CA ALA A 282 19.04 -2.93 18.00
C ALA A 282 18.90 -4.44 18.22
N ALA A 283 17.72 -4.88 18.60
CA ALA A 283 17.44 -6.31 18.66
C ALA A 283 17.79 -6.90 17.28
N PRO A 284 18.55 -8.01 17.22
CA PRO A 284 18.76 -8.66 15.93
C PRO A 284 17.38 -8.94 15.33
N GLU A 285 17.19 -8.56 14.08
CA GLU A 285 15.98 -8.92 13.35
C GLU A 285 15.78 -10.41 13.57
N GLN A 286 14.81 -10.77 14.40
CA GLN A 286 14.35 -12.13 14.48
C GLN A 286 13.77 -12.42 13.10
N ARG A 287 14.63 -12.97 12.23
CA ARG A 287 14.14 -13.65 11.03
C ARG A 287 13.16 -14.68 11.57
N THR A 288 11.88 -14.35 11.51
CA THR A 288 10.83 -15.34 11.70
C THR A 288 11.25 -16.53 10.86
N PRO A 289 11.42 -17.72 11.46
CA PRO A 289 11.81 -18.88 10.70
C PRO A 289 10.82 -18.96 9.55
N ARG A 290 11.36 -18.86 8.33
CA ARG A 290 10.61 -18.98 7.09
C ARG A 290 9.86 -20.28 7.25
N GLN A 291 8.56 -20.20 7.54
CA GLN A 291 7.72 -21.36 7.51
C GLN A 291 7.93 -21.97 6.13
N GLN A 292 8.64 -23.09 6.11
CA GLN A 292 8.76 -23.89 4.91
C GLN A 292 7.33 -24.38 4.63
N TYR A 293 6.64 -23.63 3.78
CA TYR A 293 5.44 -24.15 3.16
C TYR A 293 5.91 -25.35 2.36
N LYS A 294 5.67 -26.56 2.89
CA LYS A 294 5.69 -27.74 2.10
C LYS A 294 4.54 -27.59 1.11
N GLU A 295 4.87 -27.37 -0.15
CA GLU A 295 3.93 -27.56 -1.25
C GLU A 295 3.62 -29.06 -1.31
N GLU A 296 2.67 -29.51 -0.56
CA GLU A 296 2.03 -30.79 -0.81
C GLU A 296 1.15 -30.61 -2.04
N LYS A 297 1.56 -31.23 -3.14
CA LYS A 297 0.69 -31.36 -4.31
C LYS A 297 -0.49 -32.24 -3.89
N VAL A 298 -1.62 -31.58 -3.65
CA VAL A 298 -2.89 -32.29 -3.44
C VAL A 298 -3.25 -32.96 -4.75
N ASN A 299 -3.19 -34.27 -4.81
CA ASN A 299 -3.71 -35.06 -5.92
C ASN A 299 -5.23 -34.92 -5.91
N LEU A 300 -5.78 -34.20 -6.86
CA LEU A 300 -7.22 -33.91 -7.00
C LEU A 300 -8.07 -35.19 -7.31
N ASP A 301 -7.44 -36.34 -7.59
CA ASP A 301 -8.11 -37.57 -7.96
C ASP A 301 -8.33 -38.52 -6.76
N ASP A 302 -7.92 -38.15 -5.54
CA ASP A 302 -8.07 -39.00 -4.34
C ASP A 302 -9.22 -38.44 -3.46
N PRO A 303 -10.34 -39.20 -3.35
CA PRO A 303 -11.52 -38.78 -2.58
C PRO A 303 -11.27 -38.56 -1.08
N ASP A 304 -10.28 -39.26 -0.50
CA ASP A 304 -9.94 -39.11 0.92
C ASP A 304 -9.15 -37.81 1.21
N GLN A 305 -8.42 -37.27 0.22
CA GLN A 305 -7.70 -36.02 0.36
C GLN A 305 -8.61 -34.79 0.16
N GLN A 306 -9.70 -34.92 -0.61
CA GLN A 306 -10.72 -33.89 -0.73
C GLN A 306 -11.46 -33.61 0.59
N ALA A 307 -11.62 -34.65 1.41
CA ALA A 307 -12.25 -34.57 2.73
C ALA A 307 -11.33 -33.88 3.78
N ALA A 308 -10.01 -33.98 3.61
CA ALA A 308 -9.02 -33.39 4.51
C ALA A 308 -8.77 -31.90 4.20
N ALA A 309 -8.75 -31.48 2.91
CA ALA A 309 -8.55 -30.11 2.50
C ALA A 309 -9.68 -29.13 2.92
N GLY A 310 -10.87 -29.69 3.22
CA GLY A 310 -12.01 -28.91 3.72
C GLY A 310 -12.06 -28.72 5.25
N ARG A 311 -11.11 -29.30 6.00
CA ARG A 311 -11.17 -29.26 7.47
C ARG A 311 -10.28 -28.25 8.18
N ASP A 312 -9.33 -27.63 7.50
CA ASP A 312 -8.30 -26.78 8.14
C ASP A 312 -8.56 -25.28 8.13
N THR A 313 -9.75 -24.84 7.72
CA THR A 313 -10.21 -23.45 7.90
C THR A 313 -11.37 -23.34 8.87
N ARG A 314 -11.29 -24.02 10.01
CA ARG A 314 -12.16 -23.70 11.14
C ARG A 314 -11.45 -22.66 12.01
N GLU A 315 -11.57 -21.39 11.65
CA GLU A 315 -11.57 -20.31 12.63
C GLU A 315 -12.49 -20.73 13.79
N ALA A 316 -12.01 -20.58 15.01
CA ALA A 316 -12.80 -20.84 16.21
C ALA A 316 -14.16 -20.14 16.04
N LYS A 317 -15.21 -20.91 15.89
CA LYS A 317 -16.58 -20.41 15.88
C LYS A 317 -16.76 -19.64 17.17
N GLN A 318 -16.81 -18.31 17.07
CA GLN A 318 -17.42 -17.50 18.11
C GLN A 318 -18.83 -18.04 18.29
N GLU A 319 -19.12 -18.54 19.49
CA GLU A 319 -20.49 -18.95 19.85
C GLU A 319 -21.38 -17.73 19.63
N PRO A 320 -22.47 -17.87 18.85
CA PRO A 320 -23.40 -16.77 18.66
C PRO A 320 -23.95 -16.37 20.02
N VAL A 321 -23.71 -15.14 20.43
CA VAL A 321 -24.38 -14.53 21.59
C VAL A 321 -25.86 -14.69 21.35
N ARG A 322 -26.52 -15.56 22.13
CA ARG A 322 -27.96 -15.73 22.10
C ARG A 322 -28.59 -14.41 22.53
N ALA A 323 -29.11 -13.66 21.59
CA ALA A 323 -30.02 -12.58 21.89
C ALA A 323 -31.19 -13.18 22.71
N GLU A 324 -31.49 -12.60 23.86
CA GLU A 324 -32.66 -12.96 24.64
C GLU A 324 -33.89 -12.92 23.74
N LYS A 325 -34.69 -14.01 23.77
CA LYS A 325 -35.91 -14.09 22.95
C LYS A 325 -36.84 -12.93 23.32
N THR A 326 -36.93 -11.95 22.46
CA THR A 326 -37.97 -10.91 22.59
C THR A 326 -39.32 -11.56 22.46
N VAL A 327 -40.13 -11.41 23.52
CA VAL A 327 -41.49 -11.99 23.59
C VAL A 327 -42.37 -11.30 22.55
N GLY A 328 -42.92 -12.07 21.62
CA GLY A 328 -43.77 -11.55 20.57
C GLY A 328 -45.12 -11.06 21.12
N ARG A 329 -45.73 -10.09 20.43
CA ARG A 329 -47.00 -9.47 20.80
C ARG A 329 -48.12 -10.44 21.16
N ASN A 330 -48.18 -11.60 20.53
CA ASN A 330 -49.23 -12.62 20.69
C ASN A 330 -48.77 -13.84 21.54
N ASP A 331 -47.51 -13.84 22.03
CA ASP A 331 -46.99 -14.92 22.85
C ASP A 331 -47.54 -14.87 24.27
N PRO A 332 -47.60 -16.00 24.99
CA PRO A 332 -48.04 -16.01 26.39
C PRO A 332 -47.09 -15.18 27.24
N CYS A 333 -47.63 -14.38 28.13
CA CYS A 333 -46.87 -13.49 28.98
C CYS A 333 -45.96 -14.29 29.94
N PRO A 334 -44.66 -13.98 30.06
CA PRO A 334 -43.73 -14.71 30.93
C PRO A 334 -44.07 -14.59 32.44
N CYS A 335 -45.02 -13.73 32.81
CA CYS A 335 -45.48 -13.60 34.19
C CYS A 335 -46.36 -14.77 34.68
N GLY A 336 -46.70 -15.74 33.81
CA GLY A 336 -47.55 -16.89 34.20
C GLY A 336 -49.06 -16.61 34.27
N SER A 337 -49.53 -15.45 33.85
CA SER A 337 -50.93 -15.05 33.93
C SER A 337 -51.85 -15.76 32.91
N GLY A 338 -51.31 -16.53 31.97
CA GLY A 338 -52.06 -17.17 30.89
C GLY A 338 -52.59 -16.21 29.80
N LEU A 339 -52.37 -14.93 29.95
CA LEU A 339 -52.74 -13.90 28.96
C LEU A 339 -51.67 -13.65 27.91
N LYS A 340 -52.07 -13.24 26.71
CA LYS A 340 -51.11 -12.81 25.66
C LYS A 340 -50.33 -11.57 26.13
N TYR A 341 -49.05 -11.45 25.76
CA TYR A 341 -48.18 -10.35 26.20
C TYR A 341 -48.77 -8.97 25.99
N LYS A 342 -49.43 -8.69 24.86
CA LYS A 342 -50.13 -7.44 24.55
C LYS A 342 -51.29 -7.10 25.52
N ASN A 343 -51.84 -8.10 26.20
CA ASN A 343 -52.98 -7.91 27.11
C ASN A 343 -52.52 -7.96 28.59
N CYS A 344 -51.23 -8.07 28.86
CA CYS A 344 -50.65 -8.11 30.19
C CYS A 344 -49.52 -7.05 30.32
N HIS A 345 -48.26 -7.43 30.32
CA HIS A 345 -47.15 -6.52 30.53
C HIS A 345 -46.74 -5.71 29.26
N GLY A 346 -47.25 -6.06 28.09
CA GLY A 346 -47.02 -5.31 26.85
C GLY A 346 -48.14 -4.30 26.53
N LYS A 347 -49.04 -3.97 27.49
CA LYS A 347 -50.22 -3.13 27.23
C LYS A 347 -49.85 -1.67 26.95
N ASP A 348 -48.70 -1.21 27.44
CA ASP A 348 -48.22 0.17 27.30
C ASP A 348 -47.07 0.32 26.29
N GLN A 349 -46.70 -0.80 25.57
CA GLN A 349 -45.62 -0.79 24.59
C GLN A 349 -46.08 -0.91 23.14
N PHE A 350 -47.41 -0.96 22.88
CA PHE A 350 -47.94 -1.08 21.53
C PHE A 350 -49.18 -0.17 21.33
#